data_9f8651b40c2ada8d207f6ec00aeacf3b
#
_entry.id   9f8651b40c2ada8d207f6ec00aeacf3b
#
_cell.length_a   1.000
_cell.length_b   1.000
_cell.length_c   1.000
_cell.angle_alpha   90.00
_cell.angle_beta   90.00
_cell.angle_gamma   90.00
#
_symmetry.space_group_name_H-M   'P 1'
#
loop_
_entity.id
_entity.type
_entity.pdbx_description
1 polymer ?
#
loop_
_entity_poly.entity_id
_entity_poly.type
_entity_poly.pdbx_seq_one_letter_code
_entity_poly.pdbx_strand_id
1 'polypeptide(L)'
;ELNKDATKETKLTINSIMLRVIVEGLKVCPALNAHINFNRALVRGCVTEFKEINISMPMMLDTGEMMTINMHDMHKKSIREMQNAIKNAAKRANNSDMNEVMFEVSIDNTLNGLKEGKIKQTICRLIGSKTGKHKVHTLSGAAKKKYYAIPIEKRLTKHDIEQGTI
;
A
#
# COMPACT_ATOMS: atom_id res chain seq x y z
N GLU A 1 -9.13 11.56 -28.16
CA GLU A 1 -10.42 12.21 -27.86
C GLU A 1 -10.58 12.51 -26.37
N LEU A 2 -10.30 11.59 -25.44
CA LEU A 2 -10.48 11.73 -23.99
C LEU A 2 -9.75 12.94 -23.35
N ASN A 3 -8.72 13.44 -23.99
CA ASN A 3 -7.90 14.56 -23.50
C ASN A 3 -7.99 15.83 -24.37
N LYS A 4 -8.96 15.94 -25.30
CA LYS A 4 -9.02 17.00 -26.30
C LYS A 4 -9.14 18.39 -25.68
N ASP A 5 -9.89 18.49 -24.56
CA ASP A 5 -10.11 19.76 -23.82
C ASP A 5 -9.53 19.69 -22.39
N ALA A 6 -8.60 18.76 -22.15
CA ALA A 6 -8.07 18.54 -20.81
C ALA A 6 -6.92 19.49 -20.50
N THR A 7 -7.00 20.18 -19.38
CA THR A 7 -5.88 20.94 -18.80
C THR A 7 -4.79 19.98 -18.31
N LYS A 8 -3.59 20.50 -18.07
CA LYS A 8 -2.45 19.72 -17.55
C LYS A 8 -2.80 18.93 -16.27
N GLU A 9 -3.75 19.43 -15.48
CA GLU A 9 -4.21 18.78 -14.25
C GLU A 9 -5.28 17.72 -14.46
N THR A 10 -6.14 17.89 -15.48
CA THR A 10 -7.26 16.99 -15.76
C THR A 10 -6.94 15.94 -16.83
N LYS A 11 -5.75 16.03 -17.45
CA LYS A 11 -5.30 15.11 -18.48
C LYS A 11 -5.19 13.68 -17.95
N LEU A 12 -5.91 12.75 -18.57
CA LEU A 12 -5.80 11.33 -18.25
C LEU A 12 -4.47 10.77 -18.75
N THR A 13 -3.81 10.00 -17.89
CA THR A 13 -2.57 9.30 -18.23
C THR A 13 -2.87 7.89 -18.74
N ILE A 14 -1.93 7.32 -19.48
CA ILE A 14 -2.04 5.94 -19.95
C ILE A 14 -2.18 4.97 -18.76
N ASN A 15 -1.50 5.25 -17.64
CA ASN A 15 -1.60 4.44 -16.43
C ASN A 15 -3.02 4.41 -15.86
N SER A 16 -3.72 5.54 -15.83
CA SER A 16 -5.12 5.58 -15.33
C SER A 16 -6.08 4.85 -16.26
N ILE A 17 -5.81 4.88 -17.58
CA ILE A 17 -6.60 4.13 -18.56
C ILE A 17 -6.36 2.62 -18.40
N MET A 18 -5.09 2.20 -18.31
CA MET A 18 -4.73 0.79 -18.09
C MET A 18 -5.31 0.26 -16.77
N LEU A 19 -5.23 1.06 -15.71
CA LEU A 19 -5.83 0.71 -14.43
C LEU A 19 -7.33 0.48 -14.54
N ARG A 20 -8.04 1.34 -15.28
CA ARG A 20 -9.47 1.15 -15.54
C ARG A 20 -9.76 -0.14 -16.29
N VAL A 21 -8.97 -0.45 -17.31
CA VAL A 21 -9.11 -1.72 -18.08
C VAL A 21 -8.93 -2.93 -17.17
N ILE A 22 -7.91 -2.92 -16.30
CA ILE A 22 -7.66 -3.98 -15.32
C ILE A 22 -8.87 -4.14 -14.39
N VAL A 23 -9.36 -3.04 -13.83
CA VAL A 23 -10.51 -3.06 -12.90
C VAL A 23 -11.76 -3.63 -13.59
N GLU A 24 -12.05 -3.24 -14.84
CA GLU A 24 -13.18 -3.79 -15.57
C GLU A 24 -12.99 -5.29 -15.88
N GLY A 25 -11.77 -5.70 -16.22
CA GLY A 25 -11.43 -7.12 -16.39
C GLY A 25 -11.68 -7.94 -15.13
N LEU A 26 -11.28 -7.42 -13.95
CA LEU A 26 -11.51 -8.08 -12.67
C LEU A 26 -12.98 -8.14 -12.26
N LYS A 27 -13.80 -7.16 -12.65
CA LYS A 27 -15.25 -7.21 -12.46
C LYS A 27 -15.91 -8.32 -13.29
N VAL A 28 -15.41 -8.54 -14.50
CA VAL A 28 -15.92 -9.59 -15.41
C VAL A 28 -15.45 -10.98 -14.95
N CYS A 29 -14.24 -11.06 -14.42
CA CYS A 29 -13.65 -12.33 -13.96
C CYS A 29 -13.20 -12.23 -12.48
N PRO A 30 -14.12 -12.28 -11.50
CA PRO A 30 -13.81 -12.14 -10.08
C PRO A 30 -12.83 -13.19 -9.54
N ALA A 31 -12.77 -14.36 -10.15
CA ALA A 31 -11.83 -15.41 -9.77
C ALA A 31 -10.35 -15.01 -9.89
N LEU A 32 -10.04 -13.98 -10.71
CA LEU A 32 -8.70 -13.40 -10.78
C LEU A 32 -8.38 -12.48 -9.61
N ASN A 33 -9.40 -11.99 -8.89
CA ASN A 33 -9.24 -11.17 -7.70
C ASN A 33 -9.20 -12.04 -6.44
N ALA A 34 -8.21 -12.93 -6.38
CA ALA A 34 -8.11 -13.94 -5.32
C ALA A 34 -6.66 -14.18 -4.88
N HIS A 35 -6.49 -14.51 -3.61
CA HIS A 35 -5.22 -15.01 -3.09
C HIS A 35 -5.26 -16.52 -2.96
N ILE A 36 -4.20 -17.17 -3.41
CA ILE A 36 -4.00 -18.61 -3.28
C ILE A 36 -2.97 -18.85 -2.18
N ASN A 37 -3.40 -19.50 -1.11
CA ASN A 37 -2.50 -19.96 -0.06
C ASN A 37 -2.38 -21.48 -0.16
N PHE A 38 -1.19 -21.96 -0.55
CA PHE A 38 -0.94 -23.38 -0.74
C PHE A 38 0.15 -23.88 0.19
N ASN A 39 -0.21 -24.83 1.05
CA ASN A 39 0.74 -25.51 1.91
C ASN A 39 1.27 -26.77 1.18
N ARG A 40 2.49 -26.68 0.70
CA ARG A 40 3.13 -27.74 -0.09
C ARG A 40 3.35 -29.04 0.71
N ALA A 41 3.63 -28.93 2.01
CA ALA A 41 3.91 -30.10 2.84
C ALA A 41 2.63 -30.91 3.14
N LEU A 42 1.50 -30.22 3.28
CA LEU A 42 0.21 -30.86 3.57
C LEU A 42 -0.62 -31.11 2.29
N VAL A 43 -0.11 -30.67 1.13
CA VAL A 43 -0.83 -30.73 -0.17
C VAL A 43 -2.25 -30.16 -0.04
N ARG A 44 -2.37 -29.04 0.69
CA ARG A 44 -3.65 -28.36 0.93
C ARG A 44 -3.54 -26.89 0.51
N GLY A 45 -4.57 -26.42 -0.15
CA GLY A 45 -4.66 -25.01 -0.56
C GLY A 45 -6.01 -24.41 -0.18
N CYS A 46 -5.99 -23.09 -0.07
CA CYS A 46 -7.18 -22.27 0.12
C CYS A 46 -7.12 -21.12 -0.91
N VAL A 47 -8.22 -20.88 -1.58
CA VAL A 47 -8.42 -19.72 -2.46
C VAL A 47 -9.34 -18.76 -1.73
N THR A 48 -8.88 -17.53 -1.54
CA THR A 48 -9.68 -16.46 -0.93
C THR A 48 -9.99 -15.43 -1.99
N GLU A 49 -11.22 -15.38 -2.43
CA GLU A 49 -11.73 -14.37 -3.37
C GLU A 49 -12.12 -13.10 -2.63
N PHE A 50 -11.80 -11.95 -3.23
CA PHE A 50 -12.09 -10.63 -2.67
C PHE A 50 -13.19 -9.95 -3.48
N LYS A 51 -14.10 -9.29 -2.77
CA LYS A 51 -15.16 -8.47 -3.39
C LYS A 51 -14.66 -7.08 -3.76
N GLU A 52 -13.79 -6.53 -2.93
CA GLU A 52 -13.14 -5.24 -3.20
C GLU A 52 -11.94 -5.45 -4.13
N ILE A 53 -11.74 -4.49 -5.04
CA ILE A 53 -10.58 -4.47 -5.92
C ILE A 53 -9.62 -3.41 -5.40
N ASN A 54 -8.56 -3.88 -4.75
CA ASN A 54 -7.49 -3.06 -4.18
C ASN A 54 -6.20 -3.37 -4.93
N ILE A 55 -5.66 -2.39 -5.64
CA ILE A 55 -4.53 -2.58 -6.54
C ILE A 55 -3.27 -1.97 -5.95
N SER A 56 -2.24 -2.78 -5.79
CA SER A 56 -0.92 -2.34 -5.36
C SER A 56 -0.15 -1.73 -6.53
N MET A 57 0.20 -0.46 -6.42
CA MET A 57 0.89 0.29 -7.46
C MET A 57 2.27 0.75 -6.98
N PRO A 58 3.36 0.40 -7.69
CA PRO A 58 4.67 0.94 -7.39
C PRO A 58 4.74 2.40 -7.81
N MET A 59 5.26 3.24 -6.93
CA MET A 59 5.50 4.66 -7.15
C MET A 59 6.93 5.01 -6.81
N MET A 60 7.56 5.84 -7.65
CA MET A 60 8.88 6.38 -7.38
C MET A 60 8.73 7.69 -6.60
N LEU A 61 9.44 7.80 -5.49
CA LEU A 61 9.51 9.00 -4.67
C LEU A 61 10.51 9.99 -5.26
N ASP A 62 10.39 11.26 -4.89
CA ASP A 62 11.35 12.31 -5.29
C ASP A 62 12.76 12.03 -4.75
N THR A 63 12.90 11.21 -3.70
CA THR A 63 14.17 10.71 -3.18
C THR A 63 14.84 9.66 -4.08
N GLY A 64 14.16 9.16 -5.11
CA GLY A 64 14.61 8.05 -5.96
C GLY A 64 14.29 6.66 -5.40
N GLU A 65 13.70 6.58 -4.22
CA GLU A 65 13.24 5.32 -3.66
C GLU A 65 11.92 4.87 -4.30
N MET A 66 11.69 3.56 -4.37
CA MET A 66 10.45 3.00 -4.88
C MET A 66 9.61 2.46 -3.73
N MET A 67 8.34 2.85 -3.72
CA MET A 67 7.37 2.41 -2.74
C MET A 67 6.14 1.82 -3.43
N THR A 68 5.59 0.74 -2.87
CA THR A 68 4.32 0.18 -3.33
C THR A 68 3.19 0.71 -2.44
N ILE A 69 2.20 1.34 -3.06
CA ILE A 69 1.05 1.92 -2.38
C ILE A 69 -0.21 1.17 -2.82
N ASN A 70 -1.03 0.79 -1.87
CA ASN A 70 -2.29 0.13 -2.13
C ASN A 70 -3.39 1.16 -2.43
N MET A 71 -4.01 1.00 -3.58
CA MET A 71 -5.10 1.85 -4.05
C MET A 71 -6.42 1.13 -3.78
N HIS A 72 -7.15 1.60 -2.76
CA HIS A 72 -8.37 0.95 -2.28
C HIS A 72 -9.60 1.26 -3.13
N ASP A 73 -10.53 0.30 -3.17
CA ASP A 73 -11.88 0.45 -3.76
C ASP A 73 -11.87 0.95 -5.22
N MET A 74 -10.94 0.45 -6.03
CA MET A 74 -10.79 0.92 -7.40
C MET A 74 -12.02 0.64 -8.27
N HIS A 75 -12.78 -0.41 -7.95
CA HIS A 75 -14.01 -0.77 -8.66
C HIS A 75 -15.14 0.25 -8.52
N LYS A 76 -15.11 1.08 -7.46
CA LYS A 76 -16.12 2.12 -7.20
C LYS A 76 -15.76 3.47 -7.85
N LYS A 77 -14.54 3.65 -8.31
CA LYS A 77 -14.02 4.93 -8.82
C LYS A 77 -14.20 5.06 -10.31
N SER A 78 -14.57 6.24 -10.76
CA SER A 78 -14.47 6.63 -12.16
C SER A 78 -13.00 6.78 -12.58
N ILE A 79 -12.74 6.82 -13.90
CA ILE A 79 -11.37 6.98 -14.41
C ILE A 79 -10.71 8.29 -13.94
N ARG A 80 -11.49 9.36 -13.78
CA ARG A 80 -10.98 10.64 -13.26
C ARG A 80 -10.67 10.56 -11.76
N GLU A 81 -11.49 9.88 -10.98
CA GLU A 81 -11.23 9.62 -9.56
C GLU A 81 -10.03 8.72 -9.37
N MET A 82 -9.84 7.70 -10.21
CA MET A 82 -8.63 6.86 -10.23
C MET A 82 -7.38 7.72 -10.49
N GLN A 83 -7.42 8.59 -11.49
CA GLN A 83 -6.32 9.52 -11.79
C GLN A 83 -6.00 10.44 -10.61
N ASN A 84 -7.04 10.98 -9.95
CA ASN A 84 -6.86 11.83 -8.78
C ASN A 84 -6.31 11.03 -7.57
N ALA A 85 -6.78 9.79 -7.39
CA ALA A 85 -6.28 8.90 -6.34
C ALA A 85 -4.78 8.62 -6.54
N ILE A 86 -4.33 8.33 -7.76
CA ILE A 86 -2.90 8.14 -8.08
C ILE A 86 -2.10 9.40 -7.75
N LYS A 87 -2.57 10.59 -8.18
CA LYS A 87 -1.87 11.85 -7.88
C LYS A 87 -1.82 12.15 -6.38
N ASN A 88 -2.90 11.89 -5.66
CA ASN A 88 -2.96 12.09 -4.22
C ASN A 88 -2.05 11.10 -3.48
N ALA A 89 -2.02 9.84 -3.91
CA ALA A 89 -1.13 8.85 -3.35
C ALA A 89 0.34 9.25 -3.54
N ALA A 90 0.74 9.72 -4.73
CA ALA A 90 2.08 10.22 -4.99
C ALA A 90 2.45 11.44 -4.11
N LYS A 91 1.53 12.40 -3.94
CA LYS A 91 1.75 13.55 -3.04
C LYS A 91 1.92 13.11 -1.58
N ARG A 92 1.08 12.17 -1.12
CA ARG A 92 1.16 11.62 0.24
C ARG A 92 2.44 10.84 0.46
N ALA A 93 2.90 10.10 -0.55
CA ALA A 93 4.16 9.38 -0.53
C ALA A 93 5.36 10.32 -0.32
N ASN A 94 5.44 11.40 -1.09
CA ASN A 94 6.51 12.38 -0.96
C ASN A 94 6.48 13.17 0.36
N ASN A 95 5.33 13.25 1.02
CA ASN A 95 5.21 13.84 2.37
C ASN A 95 5.49 12.86 3.50
N SER A 96 5.77 11.60 3.19
CA SER A 96 5.92 10.53 4.16
C SER A 96 7.37 10.09 4.27
N ASP A 97 7.79 9.77 5.50
CA ASP A 97 9.05 9.08 5.73
C ASP A 97 8.81 7.57 5.74
N MET A 98 9.47 6.86 4.82
CA MET A 98 9.31 5.42 4.65
C MET A 98 9.61 4.65 5.94
N ASN A 99 10.65 5.05 6.66
CA ASN A 99 11.06 4.34 7.87
C ASN A 99 10.02 4.49 8.98
N GLU A 100 9.41 5.67 9.12
CA GLU A 100 8.34 5.89 10.10
C GLU A 100 7.09 5.07 9.74
N VAL A 101 6.68 5.03 8.47
CA VAL A 101 5.52 4.23 8.04
C VAL A 101 5.78 2.74 8.23
N MET A 102 6.97 2.25 7.85
CA MET A 102 7.35 0.84 8.06
C MET A 102 7.46 0.50 9.54
N PHE A 103 7.85 1.45 10.38
CA PHE A 103 7.88 1.27 11.83
C PHE A 103 6.45 1.14 12.39
N GLU A 104 5.50 1.97 11.96
CA GLU A 104 4.08 1.85 12.33
C GLU A 104 3.53 0.46 11.94
N VAL A 105 3.79 0.00 10.71
CA VAL A 105 3.41 -1.35 10.24
C VAL A 105 4.04 -2.46 11.10
N SER A 106 5.30 -2.30 11.47
CA SER A 106 6.03 -3.27 12.31
C SER A 106 5.44 -3.38 13.72
N ILE A 107 5.04 -2.26 14.33
CA ILE A 107 4.38 -2.24 15.64
C ILE A 107 3.05 -2.99 15.57
N ASP A 108 2.22 -2.69 14.58
CA ASP A 108 0.91 -3.34 14.42
C ASP A 108 1.03 -4.84 14.17
N ASN A 109 1.95 -5.26 13.31
CA ASN A 109 2.24 -6.66 13.08
C ASN A 109 2.71 -7.37 14.36
N THR A 110 3.44 -6.64 15.21
CA THR A 110 3.89 -7.13 16.52
C THR A 110 2.70 -7.33 17.46
N LEU A 111 1.82 -6.33 17.56
CA LEU A 111 0.62 -6.38 18.40
C LEU A 111 -0.34 -7.48 17.95
N ASN A 112 -0.54 -7.62 16.64
CA ASN A 112 -1.40 -8.68 16.07
C ASN A 112 -0.78 -10.07 16.29
N GLY A 113 0.52 -10.22 16.12
CA GLY A 113 1.23 -11.47 16.42
C GLY A 113 1.14 -11.89 17.89
N LEU A 114 1.11 -10.93 18.81
CA LEU A 114 0.87 -11.20 20.24
C LEU A 114 -0.56 -11.66 20.50
N LYS A 115 -1.55 -11.01 19.88
CA LYS A 115 -2.97 -11.41 19.98
C LYS A 115 -3.22 -12.81 19.42
N GLU A 116 -2.51 -13.21 18.37
CA GLU A 116 -2.58 -14.55 17.77
C GLU A 116 -1.77 -15.61 18.52
N GLY A 117 -1.15 -15.27 19.64
CA GLY A 117 -0.33 -16.20 20.44
C GLY A 117 1.03 -16.57 19.85
N LYS A 118 1.49 -15.89 18.79
CA LYS A 118 2.78 -16.13 18.13
C LYS A 118 3.95 -15.45 18.86
N ILE A 119 4.05 -15.66 20.16
CA ILE A 119 4.94 -14.93 21.07
C ILE A 119 6.41 -15.07 20.67
N LYS A 120 6.88 -16.29 20.34
CA LYS A 120 8.28 -16.53 19.94
C LYS A 120 8.69 -15.75 18.70
N GLN A 121 7.86 -15.77 17.64
CA GLN A 121 8.12 -15.06 16.39
C GLN A 121 8.13 -13.55 16.60
N THR A 122 7.23 -13.06 17.45
CA THR A 122 7.10 -11.64 17.80
C THR A 122 8.32 -11.13 18.55
N ILE A 123 8.82 -11.88 19.54
CA ILE A 123 10.04 -11.55 20.29
C ILE A 123 11.25 -11.54 19.35
N CYS A 124 11.41 -12.56 18.50
CA CYS A 124 12.50 -12.61 17.52
C CYS A 124 12.47 -11.42 16.55
N ARG A 125 11.28 -10.98 16.11
CA ARG A 125 11.12 -9.77 15.28
C ARG A 125 11.55 -8.51 16.01
N LEU A 126 11.11 -8.32 17.25
CA LEU A 126 11.48 -7.17 18.09
C LEU A 126 12.99 -7.07 18.31
N ILE A 127 13.64 -8.19 18.62
CA ILE A 127 15.09 -8.24 18.79
C ILE A 127 15.78 -7.93 17.43
N GLY A 128 15.33 -8.56 16.34
CA GLY A 128 15.90 -8.37 15.01
C GLY A 128 15.76 -6.93 14.49
N SER A 129 14.67 -6.24 14.81
CA SER A 129 14.45 -4.83 14.40
C SER A 129 15.34 -3.83 15.17
N LYS A 130 15.82 -4.20 16.37
CA LYS A 130 16.70 -3.33 17.19
C LYS A 130 18.19 -3.63 17.01
N THR A 131 18.56 -4.88 16.76
CA THR A 131 19.96 -5.33 16.81
C THR A 131 20.50 -5.91 15.49
N GLY A 132 19.62 -6.15 14.50
CA GLY A 132 19.98 -6.81 13.25
C GLY A 132 20.46 -5.87 12.13
N LYS A 133 20.93 -6.47 11.03
CA LYS A 133 21.29 -5.78 9.77
C LYS A 133 20.16 -4.93 9.18
N HIS A 134 18.92 -5.18 9.58
CA HIS A 134 17.70 -4.51 9.11
C HIS A 134 17.11 -3.57 10.19
N LYS A 135 17.98 -2.92 10.95
CA LYS A 135 17.55 -1.91 11.92
C LYS A 135 16.80 -0.79 11.22
N VAL A 136 15.54 -0.59 11.61
CA VAL A 136 14.74 0.52 11.11
C VAL A 136 15.22 1.81 11.79
N HIS A 137 15.73 2.74 11.00
CA HIS A 137 16.15 4.06 11.46
C HIS A 137 14.96 5.00 11.48
N THR A 138 14.32 5.14 12.64
CA THR A 138 13.22 6.09 12.82
C THR A 138 13.73 7.50 13.03
N LEU A 139 12.91 8.48 12.69
CA LEU A 139 13.17 9.89 12.95
C LEU A 139 13.28 10.13 14.47
N SER A 140 14.11 11.09 14.86
CA SER A 140 14.30 11.47 16.26
C SER A 140 14.15 12.98 16.47
N GLY A 141 13.83 13.38 17.70
CA GLY A 141 13.82 14.79 18.12
C GLY A 141 12.88 15.68 17.30
N ALA A 142 13.42 16.78 16.80
CA ALA A 142 12.67 17.81 16.06
C ALA A 142 12.11 17.28 14.72
N ALA A 143 12.83 16.40 14.03
CA ALA A 143 12.41 15.82 12.76
C ALA A 143 11.14 14.97 12.95
N LYS A 144 11.09 14.18 14.02
CA LYS A 144 9.91 13.38 14.37
C LYS A 144 8.69 14.25 14.67
N LYS A 145 8.88 15.32 15.46
CA LYS A 145 7.80 16.29 15.75
C LYS A 145 7.28 16.94 14.46
N LYS A 146 8.17 17.33 13.54
CA LYS A 146 7.80 17.92 12.25
C LYS A 146 7.01 16.94 11.38
N TYR A 147 7.41 15.69 11.33
CA TYR A 147 6.72 14.64 10.57
C TYR A 147 5.29 14.40 11.12
N TYR A 148 5.15 14.22 12.43
CA TYR A 148 3.84 13.99 13.05
C TYR A 148 2.94 15.23 13.12
N ALA A 149 3.47 16.42 12.87
CA ALA A 149 2.67 17.64 12.66
C ALA A 149 1.95 17.64 11.29
N ILE A 150 2.39 16.83 10.33
CA ILE A 150 1.70 16.66 9.04
C ILE A 150 0.38 15.94 9.29
N PRO A 151 -0.77 16.49 8.84
CA PRO A 151 -2.06 15.81 8.98
C PRO A 151 -2.03 14.40 8.36
N ILE A 152 -2.71 13.45 9.01
CA ILE A 152 -2.76 12.04 8.57
C ILE A 152 -3.23 11.91 7.12
N GLU A 153 -4.16 12.76 6.70
CA GLU A 153 -4.69 12.78 5.32
C GLU A 153 -3.65 13.14 4.25
N LYS A 154 -2.57 13.83 4.66
CA LYS A 154 -1.50 14.29 3.75
C LYS A 154 -0.26 13.41 3.79
N ARG A 155 -0.22 12.39 4.62
CA ARG A 155 0.87 11.41 4.70
C ARG A 155 0.34 9.99 4.50
N LEU A 156 1.22 9.05 4.18
CA LEU A 156 0.85 7.63 4.11
C LEU A 156 0.65 7.07 5.51
N THR A 157 -0.24 6.10 5.58
CA THR A 157 -0.53 5.32 6.78
C THR A 157 -0.23 3.85 6.50
N LYS A 158 -0.25 3.02 7.52
CA LYS A 158 -0.14 1.56 7.37
C LYS A 158 -1.14 0.99 6.35
N HIS A 159 -2.37 1.51 6.33
CA HIS A 159 -3.44 1.05 5.43
C HIS A 159 -3.07 1.23 3.96
N ASP A 160 -2.29 2.26 3.63
CA ASP A 160 -1.80 2.49 2.27
C ASP A 160 -0.68 1.52 1.85
N ILE A 161 -0.09 0.76 2.79
CA ILE A 161 1.00 -0.19 2.55
C ILE A 161 0.55 -1.65 2.75
N GLU A 162 -0.65 -1.86 3.26
CA GLU A 162 -1.23 -3.19 3.35
C GLU A 162 -1.29 -3.85 1.96
N GLN A 163 -1.23 -5.18 1.96
CA GLN A 163 -1.30 -5.93 0.71
C GLN A 163 -2.63 -5.67 0.00
N GLY A 164 -2.57 -5.32 -1.28
CA GLY A 164 -3.75 -5.23 -2.14
C GLY A 164 -4.36 -6.62 -2.41
N THR A 165 -5.51 -6.63 -3.07
CA THR A 165 -6.11 -7.88 -3.58
C THR A 165 -5.40 -8.34 -4.85
N ILE A 166 -4.76 -7.38 -5.54
CA ILE A 166 -3.91 -7.58 -6.73
C ILE A 166 -2.70 -6.67 -6.65
#